data_d43e3941ae8efc2707ca363f15de4929
#
_entry.id   d43e3941ae8efc2707ca363f15de4929
#
_cell.length_a   1.000
_cell.length_b   1.000
_cell.length_c   1.000
_cell.angle_alpha   90.00
_cell.angle_beta   90.00
_cell.angle_gamma   90.00
#
_symmetry.space_group_name_H-M   'P 1'
#
loop_
_entity.id
_entity.type
_entity.pdbx_description
1 polymer ?
#
loop_
_entity_poly.entity_id
_entity_poly.type
_entity_poly.pdbx_seq_one_letter_code
_entity_poly.pdbx_strand_id
1 'polypeptide(L)'
;MIQGGDPQGTGYGGSDENIKGEFTSNGFPNKLSHKRGVISMARSQDPDSASSQFFICHKDCPFLDGDYAAFGTMTDGFDTLDEIADIPTDPMDRPFEEQRIKTVTVE
;
A
#
# COMPACT_ATOMS: atom_id res chain seq x y z
N MET A 1 8.43 2.85 0.91
CA MET A 1 7.23 1.98 1.07
C MET A 1 7.43 0.64 0.38
N ILE A 2 6.67 -0.35 0.79
CA ILE A 2 6.51 -1.59 0.03
C ILE A 2 5.06 -1.65 -0.45
N GLN A 3 4.84 -2.19 -1.65
CA GLN A 3 3.53 -2.26 -2.26
C GLN A 3 3.25 -3.67 -2.75
N GLY A 4 2.05 -4.15 -2.51
CA GLY A 4 1.62 -5.49 -2.92
C GLY A 4 0.12 -5.55 -3.16
N GLY A 5 -0.40 -6.78 -3.26
CA GLY A 5 -1.84 -7.01 -3.46
C GLY A 5 -2.29 -7.13 -4.90
N ASP A 6 -1.35 -7.14 -5.85
CA ASP A 6 -1.68 -7.42 -7.26
C ASP A 6 -1.67 -8.95 -7.48
N PRO A 7 -2.82 -9.56 -7.79
CA PRO A 7 -2.87 -11.01 -8.00
C PRO A 7 -2.10 -11.47 -9.24
N GLN A 8 -1.80 -10.57 -10.18
CA GLN A 8 -1.03 -10.87 -11.38
C GLN A 8 0.49 -10.65 -11.19
N GLY A 9 0.88 -9.96 -10.12
CA GLY A 9 2.29 -9.70 -9.83
C GLY A 9 2.99 -8.74 -10.80
N THR A 10 2.23 -7.95 -11.57
CA THR A 10 2.77 -7.04 -12.59
C THR A 10 2.89 -5.59 -12.12
N GLY A 11 2.21 -5.23 -11.05
CA GLY A 11 2.03 -3.84 -10.59
C GLY A 11 0.82 -3.14 -11.24
N TYR A 12 0.18 -3.76 -12.22
CA TYR A 12 -0.96 -3.19 -12.96
C TYR A 12 -2.28 -3.92 -12.70
N GLY A 13 -2.25 -5.08 -12.07
CA GLY A 13 -3.44 -5.88 -11.80
C GLY A 13 -4.16 -5.45 -10.53
N GLY A 14 -5.32 -6.06 -10.30
CA GLY A 14 -6.13 -5.81 -9.14
C GLY A 14 -7.31 -6.75 -9.09
N SER A 15 -8.25 -6.51 -8.16
CA SER A 15 -9.50 -7.24 -8.11
C SER A 15 -10.47 -6.70 -9.15
N ASP A 16 -11.58 -7.42 -9.35
CA ASP A 16 -12.60 -7.05 -10.35
C ASP A 16 -13.42 -5.83 -9.92
N GLU A 17 -13.38 -5.46 -8.65
CA GLU A 17 -14.18 -4.36 -8.10
C GLU A 17 -13.26 -3.25 -7.60
N ASN A 18 -13.63 -2.01 -7.92
CA ASN A 18 -13.03 -0.81 -7.36
C ASN A 18 -13.88 -0.29 -6.21
N ILE A 19 -13.25 0.40 -5.28
CA ILE A 19 -13.95 0.99 -4.14
C ILE A 19 -13.76 2.51 -4.15
N LYS A 20 -14.70 3.20 -3.51
CA LYS A 20 -14.59 4.66 -3.30
C LYS A 20 -13.37 4.96 -2.42
N GLY A 21 -12.61 5.97 -2.82
CA GLY A 21 -11.44 6.40 -2.06
C GLY A 21 -11.83 7.10 -0.75
N GLU A 22 -11.41 6.53 0.36
CA GLU A 22 -11.73 7.01 1.71
C GLU A 22 -10.63 7.92 2.24
N PHE A 23 -10.49 9.08 1.60
CA PHE A 23 -9.50 10.08 1.99
C PHE A 23 -10.07 11.51 1.84
N THR A 24 -9.46 12.45 2.53
CA THR A 24 -10.03 13.78 2.73
C THR A 24 -10.27 14.53 1.42
N SER A 25 -9.35 14.50 0.46
CA SER A 25 -9.53 15.19 -0.82
C SER A 25 -10.66 14.62 -1.68
N ASN A 26 -11.14 13.41 -1.34
CA ASN A 26 -12.28 12.76 -2.00
C ASN A 26 -13.58 12.87 -1.18
N GLY A 27 -13.63 13.77 -0.22
CA GLY A 27 -14.83 14.02 0.59
C GLY A 27 -15.06 13.07 1.75
N PHE A 28 -14.12 12.19 2.05
CA PHE A 28 -14.20 11.28 3.19
C PHE A 28 -13.21 11.73 4.28
N PRO A 29 -13.67 12.19 5.44
CA PRO A 29 -12.77 12.63 6.50
C PRO A 29 -11.88 11.47 6.98
N ASN A 30 -10.58 11.56 6.71
CA ASN A 30 -9.60 10.57 7.14
C ASN A 30 -8.42 11.32 7.76
N LYS A 31 -8.25 11.18 9.08
CA LYS A 31 -7.23 11.88 9.85
C LYS A 31 -5.96 11.08 10.08
N LEU A 32 -5.87 9.87 9.49
CA LEU A 32 -4.69 9.04 9.65
C LEU A 32 -3.53 9.63 8.85
N SER A 33 -2.39 9.79 9.52
CA SER A 33 -1.15 10.22 8.89
C SER A 33 -0.37 9.03 8.37
N HIS A 34 0.29 9.20 7.22
CA HIS A 34 1.14 8.17 6.63
C HIS A 34 2.50 8.13 7.32
N LYS A 35 2.54 7.54 8.50
CA LYS A 35 3.76 7.32 9.28
C LYS A 35 4.32 5.93 9.02
N ARG A 36 5.56 5.71 9.43
CA ARG A 36 6.19 4.38 9.35
C ARG A 36 5.26 3.31 9.91
N GLY A 37 5.03 2.26 9.12
CA GLY A 37 4.16 1.13 9.46
C GLY A 37 2.69 1.30 9.11
N VAL A 38 2.28 2.46 8.61
CA VAL A 38 0.88 2.68 8.20
C VAL A 38 0.62 1.96 6.89
N ILE A 39 -0.53 1.26 6.83
CA ILE A 39 -1.03 0.59 5.63
C ILE A 39 -2.10 1.47 4.98
N SER A 40 -2.03 1.61 3.66
CA SER A 40 -2.89 2.49 2.88
C SER A 40 -3.19 1.84 1.52
N MET A 41 -4.31 2.21 0.92
CA MET A 41 -4.69 1.67 -0.39
C MET A 41 -3.91 2.35 -1.51
N ALA A 42 -3.31 1.55 -2.38
CA ALA A 42 -2.78 2.04 -3.64
C ALA A 42 -3.93 2.28 -4.64
N ARG A 43 -3.73 3.22 -5.56
CA ARG A 43 -4.72 3.56 -6.58
C ARG A 43 -4.04 4.19 -7.80
N SER A 44 -4.78 4.27 -8.89
CA SER A 44 -4.38 5.11 -10.03
C SER A 44 -4.79 6.57 -9.78
N GLN A 45 -4.77 7.41 -10.82
CA GLN A 45 -5.13 8.83 -10.67
C GLN A 45 -6.61 9.03 -10.31
N ASP A 46 -7.48 8.14 -10.74
CA ASP A 46 -8.89 8.18 -10.37
C ASP A 46 -9.02 7.95 -8.85
N PRO A 47 -9.65 8.86 -8.09
CA PRO A 47 -9.82 8.70 -6.64
C PRO A 47 -10.56 7.43 -6.23
N ASP A 48 -11.39 6.88 -7.11
CA ASP A 48 -12.22 5.70 -6.84
C ASP A 48 -11.71 4.46 -7.57
N SER A 49 -10.41 4.37 -7.80
CA SER A 49 -9.78 3.28 -8.55
C SER A 49 -9.09 2.23 -7.68
N ALA A 50 -9.11 2.36 -6.37
CA ALA A 50 -8.51 1.37 -5.49
C ALA A 50 -9.26 0.05 -5.58
N SER A 51 -8.53 -1.05 -5.60
CA SER A 51 -9.12 -2.40 -5.60
C SER A 51 -8.43 -3.30 -4.59
N SER A 52 -7.33 -3.96 -4.95
CA SER A 52 -6.65 -4.89 -4.05
C SER A 52 -5.21 -4.47 -3.69
N GLN A 53 -4.59 -3.58 -4.45
CA GLN A 53 -3.24 -3.17 -4.15
C GLN A 53 -3.19 -2.24 -2.94
N PHE A 54 -2.19 -2.43 -2.11
CA PHE A 54 -1.93 -1.62 -0.91
C PHE A 54 -0.45 -1.37 -0.75
N PHE A 55 -0.10 -0.42 0.08
CA PHE A 55 1.29 -0.19 0.44
C PHE A 55 1.45 0.00 1.95
N ILE A 56 2.64 -0.25 2.42
CA ILE A 56 3.02 0.00 3.81
C ILE A 56 4.17 1.00 3.80
N CYS A 57 4.03 2.07 4.56
CA CYS A 57 5.06 3.09 4.67
C CYS A 57 6.23 2.55 5.48
N HIS A 58 7.41 2.52 4.89
CA HIS A 58 8.60 2.12 5.62
C HIS A 58 9.31 3.32 6.29
N LYS A 59 8.98 4.53 5.83
CA LYS A 59 9.30 5.82 6.46
C LYS A 59 8.05 6.70 6.44
N ASP A 60 8.07 7.77 7.22
CA ASP A 60 6.98 8.75 7.21
C ASP A 60 6.81 9.35 5.80
N CYS A 61 5.59 9.37 5.32
CA CYS A 61 5.23 9.88 4.00
C CYS A 61 4.11 10.92 4.12
N PRO A 62 4.37 12.08 4.76
CA PRO A 62 3.31 13.07 5.00
C PRO A 62 2.72 13.66 3.72
N PHE A 63 3.45 13.61 2.61
CA PHE A 63 2.95 14.08 1.31
C PHE A 63 1.79 13.25 0.75
N LEU A 64 1.48 12.09 1.34
CA LEU A 64 0.34 11.24 0.96
C LEU A 64 -0.90 11.53 1.80
N ASP A 65 -0.77 12.27 2.89
CA ASP A 65 -1.87 12.54 3.79
C ASP A 65 -2.97 13.34 3.06
N GLY A 66 -4.22 12.91 3.26
CA GLY A 66 -5.37 13.55 2.63
C GLY A 66 -5.68 13.08 1.22
N ASP A 67 -4.76 12.39 0.53
CA ASP A 67 -4.91 11.95 -0.87
C ASP A 67 -4.91 10.44 -1.03
N TYR A 68 -4.64 9.69 0.02
CA TYR A 68 -4.64 8.23 0.03
C TYR A 68 -5.36 7.71 1.25
N ALA A 69 -5.99 6.53 1.10
CA ALA A 69 -6.84 5.94 2.13
C ALA A 69 -6.02 5.06 3.08
N ALA A 70 -5.39 5.66 4.07
CA ALA A 70 -4.77 4.94 5.17
C ALA A 70 -5.85 4.30 6.04
N PHE A 71 -5.66 3.04 6.46
CA PHE A 71 -6.68 2.31 7.20
C PHE A 71 -6.17 1.48 8.37
N GLY A 72 -4.87 1.49 8.63
CA GLY A 72 -4.32 0.75 9.75
C GLY A 72 -2.85 1.04 9.96
N THR A 73 -2.31 0.41 10.99
CA THR A 73 -0.88 0.51 11.32
C THR A 73 -0.35 -0.83 11.81
N MET A 74 0.91 -1.10 11.51
CA MET A 74 1.58 -2.32 11.97
C MET A 74 1.76 -2.28 13.48
N THR A 75 1.60 -3.45 14.10
CA THR A 75 1.91 -3.65 15.52
C THR A 75 3.17 -4.47 15.73
N ASP A 76 3.65 -5.16 14.69
CA ASP A 76 4.81 -6.03 14.71
C ASP A 76 5.32 -6.26 13.29
N GLY A 77 6.54 -6.80 13.14
CA GLY A 77 7.09 -7.15 11.84
C GLY A 77 7.91 -6.03 11.19
N PHE A 78 8.34 -5.01 11.91
CA PHE A 78 9.09 -3.89 11.35
C PHE A 78 10.44 -4.31 10.77
N ASP A 79 11.08 -5.33 11.32
CA ASP A 79 12.33 -5.87 10.76
C ASP A 79 12.10 -6.47 9.37
N THR A 80 10.99 -7.18 9.18
CA THR A 80 10.60 -7.73 7.89
C THR A 80 10.27 -6.63 6.90
N LEU A 81 9.57 -5.59 7.33
CA LEU A 81 9.29 -4.42 6.50
C LEU A 81 10.58 -3.79 5.97
N ASP A 82 11.55 -3.55 6.84
CA ASP A 82 12.82 -2.95 6.47
C ASP A 82 13.61 -3.85 5.53
N GLU A 83 13.61 -5.14 5.78
CA GLU A 83 14.29 -6.14 4.94
C GLU A 83 13.72 -6.15 3.52
N ILE A 84 12.40 -6.16 3.37
CA ILE A 84 11.76 -6.12 2.06
C ILE A 84 12.03 -4.79 1.36
N ALA A 85 11.98 -3.68 2.09
CA ALA A 85 12.23 -2.35 1.53
C ALA A 85 13.65 -2.17 1.00
N ASP A 86 14.61 -2.92 1.52
CA ASP A 86 16.03 -2.81 1.18
C ASP A 86 16.49 -3.78 0.08
N ILE A 87 15.65 -4.71 -0.38
CA ILE A 87 16.07 -5.65 -1.42
C ILE A 87 16.28 -4.95 -2.77
N PRO A 88 17.23 -5.47 -3.58
CA PRO A 88 17.48 -4.90 -4.91
C PRO A 88 16.26 -4.99 -5.81
N THR A 89 16.02 -3.91 -6.55
CA THR A 89 14.89 -3.78 -7.45
C THR A 89 15.35 -3.33 -8.83
N ASP A 90 14.51 -3.56 -9.83
CA ASP A 90 14.72 -3.03 -11.18
C ASP A 90 14.32 -1.54 -11.25
N PRO A 91 14.51 -0.88 -12.42
CA PRO A 91 14.14 0.54 -12.56
C PRO A 91 12.66 0.87 -12.35
N MET A 92 11.79 -0.13 -12.36
CA MET A 92 10.36 0.00 -12.07
C MET A 92 10.02 -0.30 -10.61
N ASP A 93 11.02 -0.39 -9.73
CA ASP A 93 10.89 -0.74 -8.33
C ASP A 93 10.34 -2.14 -8.08
N ARG A 94 10.44 -3.04 -9.05
CA ARG A 94 10.07 -4.43 -8.88
C ARG A 94 11.27 -5.22 -8.34
N PRO A 95 11.12 -5.97 -7.24
CA PRO A 95 12.21 -6.79 -6.74
C PRO A 95 12.71 -7.79 -7.78
N PHE A 96 14.04 -7.93 -7.92
CA PHE A 96 14.61 -8.95 -8.80
C PHE A 96 14.28 -10.37 -8.33
N GLU A 97 14.23 -10.56 -7.01
CA GLU A 97 13.78 -11.83 -6.41
C GLU A 97 12.32 -11.66 -5.98
N GLU A 98 11.48 -12.62 -6.36
CA GLU A 98 10.05 -12.57 -6.03
C GLU A 98 9.84 -12.49 -4.52
N GLN A 99 9.03 -11.53 -4.11
CA GLN A 99 8.54 -11.39 -2.74
C GLN A 99 7.05 -11.69 -2.75
N ARG A 100 6.65 -12.77 -2.10
CA ARG A 100 5.27 -13.26 -2.16
C ARG A 100 4.63 -13.29 -0.78
N ILE A 101 3.41 -12.78 -0.71
CA ILE A 101 2.56 -12.97 0.47
C ILE A 101 2.06 -14.43 0.45
N LYS A 102 2.40 -15.20 1.48
CA LYS A 102 1.97 -16.59 1.57
C LYS A 102 0.52 -16.72 2.02
N THR A 103 0.13 -15.91 2.97
CA THR A 103 -1.22 -15.93 3.53
C THR A 103 -1.56 -14.61 4.21
N VAL A 104 -2.82 -14.24 4.17
CA VAL A 104 -3.38 -13.10 4.92
C VAL A 104 -4.66 -13.60 5.58
N THR A 105 -4.79 -13.35 6.88
CA THR A 105 -6.01 -13.69 7.61
C THR A 105 -6.58 -12.44 8.26
N VAL A 106 -7.90 -12.39 8.35
CA VAL A 106 -8.64 -11.33 9.05
C VAL A 106 -9.30 -11.96 10.26
N GLU A 107 -9.01 -11.38 11.42
CA GLU A 107 -9.53 -11.85 12.72
C GLU A 107 -10.69 -11.01 13.24
#